data_8fb106b159f848ae6bff6925de34b449
#
_entry.id   8fb106b159f848ae6bff6925de34b449
#
_cell.length_a   1.000
_cell.length_b   1.000
_cell.length_c   1.000
_cell.angle_alpha   90.00
_cell.angle_beta   90.00
_cell.angle_gamma   90.00
#
_symmetry.space_group_name_H-M   'P 1'
#
loop_
_entity.id
_entity.type
_entity.pdbx_description
1 polymer ?
#
loop_
_entity_poly.entity_id
_entity_poly.type
_entity_poly.pdbx_seq_one_letter_code
_entity_poly.pdbx_strand_id
1 'polypeptide(L)'
;MSISGVTLATRSSYWQLSRAPRYSLLFALPLFVFYELLAVFLAHGERSVRNGADVILQSLFTAVAGAWGPPLFMLCLIGGGLWLVVRDMRAHGTRLRGATFVMMLGESVALALVFGLLVAGVTSGVLGLLQTLALPAGRQLDGWTRLMVSLGAGIYEELLFRVLLVGALAASARALLGWRAVTAGVAATVAGAAIFSAFLYIGPYGDRFQVYSFVFRMVAGLFFSGLYLARGFGITAWTHGLYDVSLLLVQ
;
A
#
# COMPACT_ATOMS: atom_id res chain seq x y z
N MET A 1 -8.36 0.31 -56.27
CA MET A 1 -9.28 0.07 -55.13
C MET A 1 -8.42 -0.24 -53.90
N SER A 2 -8.22 0.76 -53.07
CA SER A 2 -7.40 0.65 -51.85
C SER A 2 -8.30 0.20 -50.70
N ILE A 3 -8.05 -0.97 -50.14
CA ILE A 3 -8.78 -1.49 -48.99
C ILE A 3 -8.17 -0.85 -47.77
N SER A 4 -8.91 0.08 -47.19
CA SER A 4 -8.59 0.82 -45.98
C SER A 4 -8.24 -0.14 -44.86
N GLY A 5 -7.03 -0.01 -44.31
CA GLY A 5 -6.61 -0.71 -43.11
C GLY A 5 -7.45 -0.33 -41.88
N VAL A 6 -8.36 -1.20 -41.52
CA VAL A 6 -9.01 -1.15 -40.21
C VAL A 6 -7.95 -1.51 -39.20
N THR A 7 -7.37 -0.49 -38.56
CA THR A 7 -6.51 -0.64 -37.39
C THR A 7 -7.38 -1.23 -36.30
N LEU A 8 -7.28 -2.54 -36.08
CA LEU A 8 -7.87 -3.20 -34.91
C LEU A 8 -7.22 -2.59 -33.68
N ALA A 9 -7.91 -1.62 -33.08
CA ALA A 9 -7.54 -1.10 -31.74
C ALA A 9 -7.49 -2.30 -30.79
N THR A 10 -6.27 -2.75 -30.47
CA THR A 10 -6.04 -3.84 -29.54
C THR A 10 -6.76 -3.51 -28.23
N ARG A 11 -7.81 -4.26 -27.90
CA ARG A 11 -8.50 -4.13 -26.63
C ARG A 11 -7.46 -4.33 -25.53
N SER A 12 -7.09 -3.25 -24.85
CA SER A 12 -6.18 -3.33 -23.70
C SER A 12 -6.73 -4.36 -22.71
N SER A 13 -5.88 -5.32 -22.32
CA SER A 13 -6.27 -6.40 -21.42
C SER A 13 -6.62 -5.84 -20.03
N TYR A 14 -7.43 -6.56 -19.25
CA TYR A 14 -7.74 -6.20 -17.86
C TYR A 14 -6.46 -5.91 -17.05
N TRP A 15 -5.41 -6.73 -17.21
CA TRP A 15 -4.12 -6.58 -16.55
C TRP A 15 -3.42 -5.25 -16.84
N GLN A 16 -3.53 -4.77 -18.07
CA GLN A 16 -2.98 -3.47 -18.46
C GLN A 16 -3.83 -2.32 -17.93
N LEU A 17 -5.15 -2.45 -18.02
CA LEU A 17 -6.08 -1.41 -17.55
C LEU A 17 -6.00 -1.20 -16.05
N SER A 18 -6.03 -2.27 -15.23
CA SER A 18 -6.02 -2.17 -13.78
C SER A 18 -4.73 -1.56 -13.21
N ARG A 19 -3.61 -1.64 -13.95
CA ARG A 19 -2.33 -1.01 -13.61
C ARG A 19 -2.20 0.44 -14.07
N ALA A 20 -3.04 0.86 -15.02
CA ALA A 20 -2.99 2.22 -15.54
C ALA A 20 -3.34 3.23 -14.42
N PRO A 21 -2.62 4.37 -14.32
CA PRO A 21 -2.83 5.36 -13.27
C PRO A 21 -4.30 5.76 -13.08
N ARG A 22 -5.05 5.97 -14.18
CA ARG A 22 -6.48 6.34 -14.13
C ARG A 22 -7.36 5.28 -13.45
N TYR A 23 -7.04 3.98 -13.55
CA TYR A 23 -7.78 2.93 -12.86
C TYR A 23 -7.23 2.71 -11.44
N SER A 24 -5.92 2.59 -11.32
CA SER A 24 -5.25 2.26 -10.07
C SER A 24 -5.47 3.32 -8.98
N LEU A 25 -5.30 4.62 -9.31
CA LEU A 25 -5.49 5.70 -8.35
C LEU A 25 -6.96 6.00 -8.06
N LEU A 26 -7.83 5.98 -9.09
CA LEU A 26 -9.27 6.14 -8.86
C LEU A 26 -9.86 4.98 -8.07
N PHE A 27 -9.31 3.77 -8.22
CA PHE A 27 -9.72 2.62 -7.41
C PHE A 27 -9.27 2.74 -5.95
N ALA A 28 -8.11 3.32 -5.67
CA ALA A 28 -7.64 3.58 -4.31
C ALA A 28 -8.34 4.78 -3.64
N LEU A 29 -8.94 5.68 -4.42
CA LEU A 29 -9.56 6.90 -3.90
C LEU A 29 -10.63 6.66 -2.81
N PRO A 30 -11.55 5.70 -2.91
CA PRO A 30 -12.50 5.44 -1.83
C PRO A 30 -11.82 5.08 -0.50
N LEU A 31 -10.77 4.23 -0.51
CA LEU A 31 -10.00 3.92 0.70
C LEU A 31 -9.41 5.19 1.33
N PHE A 32 -8.81 6.04 0.51
CA PHE A 32 -8.23 7.32 0.96
C PHE A 32 -9.30 8.22 1.58
N VAL A 33 -10.44 8.39 0.90
CA VAL A 33 -11.54 9.24 1.40
C VAL A 33 -12.10 8.70 2.71
N PHE A 34 -12.34 7.39 2.81
CA PHE A 34 -12.84 6.79 4.05
C PHE A 34 -11.85 6.94 5.20
N TYR A 35 -10.56 6.75 4.95
CA TYR A 35 -9.53 6.97 5.96
C TYR A 35 -9.55 8.41 6.48
N GLU A 36 -9.50 9.42 5.58
CA GLU A 36 -9.47 10.82 5.98
C GLU A 36 -10.76 11.25 6.69
N LEU A 37 -11.93 10.79 6.23
CA LEU A 37 -13.18 11.05 6.93
C LEU A 37 -13.17 10.47 8.34
N LEU A 38 -12.75 9.21 8.52
CA LEU A 38 -12.64 8.60 9.85
C LEU A 38 -11.61 9.32 10.71
N ALA A 39 -10.47 9.72 10.14
CA ALA A 39 -9.44 10.48 10.86
C ALA A 39 -9.98 11.83 11.38
N VAL A 40 -10.78 12.52 10.59
CA VAL A 40 -11.47 13.77 11.01
C VAL A 40 -12.53 13.47 12.08
N PHE A 41 -13.35 12.44 11.88
CA PHE A 41 -14.40 12.08 12.84
C PHE A 41 -13.86 11.64 14.20
N LEU A 42 -12.73 10.92 14.20
CA LEU A 42 -12.10 10.39 15.42
C LEU A 42 -11.12 11.39 16.07
N ALA A 43 -10.88 12.54 15.46
CA ALA A 43 -10.00 13.60 15.97
C ALA A 43 -10.57 14.36 17.17
N HIS A 44 -11.45 13.74 17.99
CA HIS A 44 -12.03 14.36 19.18
C HIS A 44 -11.12 14.12 20.39
N GLY A 45 -10.42 15.16 20.85
CA GLY A 45 -9.57 15.16 22.03
C GLY A 45 -8.06 15.28 21.73
N GLU A 46 -7.23 15.30 22.80
CA GLU A 46 -5.78 15.54 22.70
C GLU A 46 -4.98 14.41 22.00
N ARG A 47 -5.61 13.33 21.56
CA ARG A 47 -4.95 12.16 20.98
C ARG A 47 -5.59 11.76 19.66
N SER A 48 -5.27 12.49 18.62
CA SER A 48 -5.54 12.04 17.25
C SER A 48 -4.62 10.85 16.91
N VAL A 49 -5.17 9.64 16.86
CA VAL A 49 -4.46 8.46 16.36
C VAL A 49 -4.53 8.48 14.84
N ARG A 50 -3.41 8.31 14.17
CA ARG A 50 -3.31 8.17 12.71
C ARG A 50 -2.43 6.97 12.37
N ASN A 51 -2.50 6.45 11.14
CA ASN A 51 -1.59 5.40 10.68
C ASN A 51 -0.14 5.90 10.73
N GLY A 52 0.80 5.04 11.16
CA GLY A 52 2.20 5.40 11.37
C GLY A 52 2.89 5.92 10.10
N ALA A 53 2.59 5.34 8.93
CA ALA A 53 3.16 5.79 7.66
C ALA A 53 2.64 7.18 7.26
N ASP A 54 1.37 7.48 7.51
CA ASP A 54 0.78 8.81 7.34
C ASP A 54 1.50 9.85 8.22
N VAL A 55 1.67 9.53 9.50
CA VAL A 55 2.39 10.41 10.46
C VAL A 55 3.80 10.70 9.97
N ILE A 56 4.54 9.71 9.48
CA ILE A 56 5.89 9.93 8.94
C ILE A 56 5.87 10.81 7.71
N LEU A 57 5.01 10.53 6.74
CA LEU A 57 4.93 11.33 5.52
C LEU A 57 4.63 12.79 5.85
N GLN A 58 3.67 13.06 6.73
CA GLN A 58 3.37 14.41 7.20
C GLN A 58 4.54 15.04 7.97
N SER A 59 5.26 14.25 8.78
CA SER A 59 6.40 14.73 9.55
C SER A 59 7.58 15.14 8.67
N LEU A 60 7.83 14.43 7.56
CA LEU A 60 8.83 14.81 6.58
C LEU A 60 8.54 16.18 5.97
N PHE A 61 7.28 16.43 5.64
CA PHE A 61 6.88 17.74 5.12
C PHE A 61 6.92 18.81 6.21
N THR A 62 6.57 18.47 7.45
CA THR A 62 6.64 19.37 8.59
C THR A 62 8.09 19.77 8.90
N ALA A 63 9.04 18.86 8.76
CA ALA A 63 10.47 19.16 8.94
C ALA A 63 10.99 20.20 7.95
N VAL A 64 10.39 20.28 6.75
CA VAL A 64 10.79 21.23 5.71
C VAL A 64 9.96 22.52 5.74
N ALA A 65 8.65 22.42 5.98
CA ALA A 65 7.69 23.50 5.82
C ALA A 65 7.01 23.94 7.15
N GLY A 66 7.45 23.40 8.30
CA GLY A 66 6.87 23.72 9.60
C GLY A 66 5.37 23.45 9.62
N ALA A 67 4.57 24.39 10.13
CA ALA A 67 3.11 24.27 10.24
C ALA A 67 2.40 24.04 8.89
N TRP A 68 3.01 24.39 7.77
CA TRP A 68 2.48 24.15 6.43
C TRP A 68 2.74 22.74 5.90
N GLY A 69 3.49 21.92 6.64
CA GLY A 69 3.85 20.54 6.25
C GLY A 69 2.64 19.66 5.91
N PRO A 70 1.69 19.44 6.83
CA PRO A 70 0.53 18.59 6.56
C PRO A 70 -0.34 19.05 5.37
N PRO A 71 -0.74 20.34 5.25
CA PRO A 71 -1.49 20.78 4.08
C PRO A 71 -0.69 20.69 2.78
N LEU A 72 0.61 20.91 2.81
CA LEU A 72 1.47 20.77 1.64
C LEU A 72 1.59 19.31 1.21
N PHE A 73 1.72 18.38 2.17
CA PHE A 73 1.70 16.95 1.91
C PHE A 73 0.40 16.54 1.19
N MET A 74 -0.76 16.96 1.73
CA MET A 74 -2.05 16.67 1.12
C MET A 74 -2.19 17.26 -0.28
N LEU A 75 -1.74 18.49 -0.48
CA LEU A 75 -1.73 19.12 -1.80
C LEU A 75 -0.85 18.35 -2.80
N CYS A 76 0.34 17.91 -2.39
CA CYS A 76 1.22 17.11 -3.22
C CYS A 76 0.62 15.73 -3.53
N LEU A 77 0.01 15.08 -2.55
CA LEU A 77 -0.61 13.76 -2.72
C LEU A 77 -1.80 13.82 -3.67
N ILE A 78 -2.76 14.70 -3.41
CA ILE A 78 -3.96 14.86 -4.23
C ILE A 78 -3.61 15.45 -5.60
N GLY A 79 -2.79 16.52 -5.63
CA GLY A 79 -2.38 17.17 -6.88
C GLY A 79 -1.55 16.26 -7.78
N GLY A 80 -0.60 15.53 -7.20
CA GLY A 80 0.22 14.55 -7.91
C GLY A 80 -0.61 13.39 -8.44
N GLY A 81 -1.50 12.85 -7.60
CA GLY A 81 -2.43 11.78 -7.99
C GLY A 81 -3.35 12.21 -9.14
N LEU A 82 -3.97 13.38 -9.01
CA LEU A 82 -4.83 13.95 -10.05
C LEU A 82 -4.07 14.20 -11.35
N TRP A 83 -2.86 14.76 -11.25
CA TRP A 83 -2.00 14.97 -12.42
C TRP A 83 -1.70 13.68 -13.16
N LEU A 84 -1.36 12.60 -12.44
CA LEU A 84 -1.10 11.28 -13.04
C LEU A 84 -2.35 10.73 -13.73
N VAL A 85 -3.52 10.84 -13.11
CA VAL A 85 -4.80 10.40 -13.69
C VAL A 85 -5.10 11.19 -14.97
N VAL A 86 -5.03 12.53 -14.91
CA VAL A 86 -5.31 13.39 -16.06
C VAL A 86 -4.32 13.14 -17.20
N ARG A 87 -3.03 13.01 -16.87
CA ARG A 87 -1.99 12.69 -17.85
C ARG A 87 -2.28 11.36 -18.57
N ASP A 88 -2.64 10.33 -17.82
CA ASP A 88 -2.96 9.01 -18.39
C ASP A 88 -4.26 9.06 -19.22
N MET A 89 -5.28 9.79 -18.75
CA MET A 89 -6.52 9.99 -19.50
C MET A 89 -6.30 10.77 -20.81
N ARG A 90 -5.42 11.76 -20.81
CA ARG A 90 -5.06 12.49 -22.04
C ARG A 90 -4.34 11.59 -23.05
N ALA A 91 -3.48 10.68 -22.58
CA ALA A 91 -2.71 9.78 -23.44
C ALA A 91 -3.54 8.61 -24.01
N HIS A 92 -4.52 8.10 -23.24
CA HIS A 92 -5.22 6.86 -23.57
C HIS A 92 -6.75 6.99 -23.62
N GLY A 93 -7.27 8.21 -23.57
CA GLY A 93 -8.70 8.50 -23.57
C GLY A 93 -9.37 8.47 -22.20
N THR A 94 -10.49 9.20 -22.11
CA THR A 94 -11.21 9.45 -20.83
C THR A 94 -12.21 8.36 -20.48
N ARG A 95 -12.48 7.39 -21.37
CA ARG A 95 -13.46 6.32 -21.12
C ARG A 95 -12.99 5.38 -20.01
N LEU A 96 -13.71 5.38 -18.90
CA LEU A 96 -13.57 4.43 -17.80
C LEU A 96 -14.59 3.30 -17.96
N ARG A 97 -14.17 2.07 -17.66
CA ARG A 97 -15.04 0.87 -17.69
C ARG A 97 -15.36 0.48 -16.24
N GLY A 98 -16.60 0.66 -15.80
CA GLY A 98 -17.05 0.30 -14.46
C GLY A 98 -16.78 -1.18 -14.12
N ALA A 99 -16.97 -2.07 -15.09
CA ALA A 99 -16.66 -3.49 -14.93
C ALA A 99 -15.20 -3.76 -14.50
N THR A 100 -14.24 -2.92 -14.93
CA THR A 100 -12.84 -3.05 -14.52
C THR A 100 -12.69 -2.82 -13.01
N PHE A 101 -13.37 -1.83 -12.45
CA PHE A 101 -13.35 -1.55 -10.99
C PHE A 101 -13.99 -2.68 -10.18
N VAL A 102 -15.09 -3.25 -10.66
CA VAL A 102 -15.72 -4.43 -10.03
C VAL A 102 -14.79 -5.63 -10.05
N MET A 103 -14.12 -5.88 -11.17
CA MET A 103 -13.13 -6.96 -11.27
C MET A 103 -11.93 -6.72 -10.34
N MET A 104 -11.44 -5.47 -10.25
CA MET A 104 -10.36 -5.09 -9.33
C MET A 104 -10.75 -5.32 -7.87
N LEU A 105 -12.00 -4.99 -7.49
CA LEU A 105 -12.49 -5.24 -6.14
C LEU A 105 -12.58 -6.74 -5.84
N GLY A 106 -13.18 -7.52 -6.74
CA GLY A 106 -13.24 -8.98 -6.61
C GLY A 106 -11.86 -9.63 -6.49
N GLU A 107 -10.90 -9.17 -7.32
CA GLU A 107 -9.51 -9.62 -7.24
C GLU A 107 -8.87 -9.24 -5.90
N SER A 108 -9.06 -8.01 -5.42
CA SER A 108 -8.49 -7.56 -4.14
C SER A 108 -9.05 -8.35 -2.96
N VAL A 109 -10.36 -8.67 -2.96
CA VAL A 109 -10.98 -9.53 -1.94
C VAL A 109 -10.37 -10.94 -1.97
N ALA A 110 -10.29 -11.54 -3.16
CA ALA A 110 -9.72 -12.89 -3.31
C ALA A 110 -8.25 -12.94 -2.86
N LEU A 111 -7.46 -11.92 -3.24
CA LEU A 111 -6.06 -11.81 -2.83
C LEU A 111 -5.91 -11.58 -1.32
N ALA A 112 -6.78 -10.79 -0.69
CA ALA A 112 -6.76 -10.59 0.77
C ALA A 112 -7.00 -11.90 1.53
N LEU A 113 -7.96 -12.72 1.06
CA LEU A 113 -8.24 -14.05 1.65
C LEU A 113 -7.06 -15.02 1.44
N VAL A 114 -6.53 -15.09 0.21
CA VAL A 114 -5.38 -15.95 -0.11
C VAL A 114 -4.14 -15.49 0.67
N PHE A 115 -3.92 -14.18 0.78
CA PHE A 115 -2.80 -13.62 1.55
C PHE A 115 -2.86 -14.05 3.01
N GLY A 116 -4.01 -13.96 3.66
CA GLY A 116 -4.18 -14.40 5.05
C GLY A 116 -3.76 -15.86 5.24
N LEU A 117 -4.19 -16.75 4.33
CA LEU A 117 -3.83 -18.17 4.37
C LEU A 117 -2.33 -18.39 4.10
N LEU A 118 -1.76 -17.72 3.11
CA LEU A 118 -0.34 -17.85 2.75
C LEU A 118 0.57 -17.38 3.88
N VAL A 119 0.31 -16.20 4.43
CA VAL A 119 1.16 -15.63 5.47
C VAL A 119 1.04 -16.43 6.77
N ALA A 120 -0.17 -16.84 7.14
CA ALA A 120 -0.37 -17.73 8.28
C ALA A 120 0.36 -19.07 8.09
N GLY A 121 0.26 -19.68 6.90
CA GLY A 121 0.94 -20.94 6.59
C GLY A 121 2.46 -20.84 6.60
N VAL A 122 3.03 -19.84 5.94
CA VAL A 122 4.49 -19.61 5.92
C VAL A 122 5.00 -19.29 7.33
N THR A 123 4.27 -18.44 8.06
CA THR A 123 4.67 -18.03 9.40
C THR A 123 4.60 -19.19 10.38
N SER A 124 3.54 -20.02 10.35
CA SER A 124 3.44 -21.20 11.19
C SER A 124 4.49 -22.28 10.84
N GLY A 125 4.80 -22.45 9.56
CA GLY A 125 5.85 -23.37 9.08
C GLY A 125 7.24 -22.98 9.57
N VAL A 126 7.60 -21.69 9.48
CA VAL A 126 8.88 -21.16 9.98
C VAL A 126 8.94 -21.21 11.52
N LEU A 127 7.82 -21.13 12.19
CA LEU A 127 7.72 -20.96 13.64
C LEU A 127 7.16 -22.17 14.37
N GLY A 128 6.73 -23.22 13.70
CA GLY A 128 6.45 -24.50 14.33
C GLY A 128 7.60 -25.01 15.19
N LEU A 129 8.80 -24.45 14.96
CA LEU A 129 10.02 -24.64 15.77
C LEU A 129 10.12 -23.70 16.97
N LEU A 130 9.28 -22.65 17.11
CA LEU A 130 9.42 -21.57 18.10
C LEU A 130 8.12 -21.31 18.90
N GLN A 131 7.25 -22.28 19.03
CA GLN A 131 5.87 -22.20 19.54
C GLN A 131 5.66 -21.78 21.01
N THR A 132 6.52 -21.03 21.63
CA THR A 132 6.35 -20.63 23.03
C THR A 132 6.25 -19.12 23.29
N LEU A 133 6.05 -18.31 22.26
CA LEU A 133 5.99 -16.84 22.46
C LEU A 133 4.57 -16.32 22.30
N ALA A 134 3.95 -15.98 23.43
CA ALA A 134 2.66 -15.33 23.52
C ALA A 134 2.58 -14.06 22.64
N LEU A 135 1.47 -13.91 21.91
CA LEU A 135 1.15 -12.66 21.22
C LEU A 135 1.07 -11.52 22.24
N PRO A 136 1.74 -10.39 22.05
CA PRO A 136 1.60 -9.27 22.95
C PRO A 136 0.18 -8.72 22.84
N ALA A 137 -0.45 -8.47 23.98
CA ALA A 137 -1.67 -7.69 24.02
C ALA A 137 -1.35 -6.26 23.53
N GLY A 138 -1.63 -6.00 22.27
CA GLY A 138 -1.58 -4.64 21.73
C GLY A 138 -2.53 -3.73 22.50
N ARG A 139 -2.23 -2.43 22.52
CA ARG A 139 -3.11 -1.43 23.14
C ARG A 139 -4.51 -1.57 22.51
N GLN A 140 -5.52 -1.75 23.36
CA GLN A 140 -6.91 -1.87 22.89
C GLN A 140 -7.37 -0.53 22.31
N LEU A 141 -7.28 -0.40 20.99
CA LEU A 141 -7.92 0.67 20.24
C LEU A 141 -9.41 0.30 20.07
N ASP A 142 -10.29 1.29 20.08
CA ASP A 142 -11.71 1.06 19.73
C ASP A 142 -11.86 0.60 18.27
N GLY A 143 -13.00 -0.02 17.96
CA GLY A 143 -13.21 -0.65 16.64
C GLY A 143 -13.13 0.34 15.46
N TRP A 144 -13.58 1.58 15.65
CA TRP A 144 -13.53 2.60 14.60
C TRP A 144 -12.09 3.09 14.34
N THR A 145 -11.32 3.29 15.40
CA THR A 145 -9.89 3.63 15.28
C THR A 145 -9.11 2.50 14.62
N ARG A 146 -9.41 1.25 14.97
CA ARG A 146 -8.79 0.08 14.31
C ARG A 146 -9.14 0.02 12.82
N LEU A 147 -10.42 0.22 12.46
CA LEU A 147 -10.86 0.29 11.07
C LEU A 147 -10.11 1.39 10.30
N MET A 148 -10.05 2.59 10.87
CA MET A 148 -9.32 3.71 10.27
C MET A 148 -7.85 3.34 10.03
N VAL A 149 -7.14 2.81 11.04
CA VAL A 149 -5.72 2.43 10.90
C VAL A 149 -5.54 1.36 9.83
N SER A 150 -6.44 0.37 9.73
CA SER A 150 -6.43 -0.67 8.70
C SER A 150 -6.57 -0.11 7.27
N LEU A 151 -7.48 0.84 7.07
CA LEU A 151 -7.63 1.53 5.78
C LEU A 151 -6.38 2.37 5.46
N GLY A 152 -5.83 3.03 6.49
CA GLY A 152 -4.59 3.80 6.39
C GLY A 152 -3.38 2.96 6.01
N ALA A 153 -3.29 1.72 6.51
CA ALA A 153 -2.24 0.79 6.13
C ALA A 153 -2.27 0.51 4.61
N GLY A 154 -3.44 0.21 4.06
CA GLY A 154 -3.58 0.01 2.62
C GLY A 154 -3.15 1.19 1.77
N ILE A 155 -3.33 2.43 2.22
CA ILE A 155 -2.96 3.63 1.45
C ILE A 155 -1.55 4.11 1.77
N TYR A 156 -1.28 4.44 3.03
CA TYR A 156 -0.08 5.18 3.40
C TYR A 156 1.14 4.28 3.55
N GLU A 157 0.96 3.04 4.03
CA GLU A 157 2.08 2.10 4.09
C GLU A 157 2.46 1.62 2.68
N GLU A 158 1.49 1.38 1.79
CA GLU A 158 1.80 1.04 0.41
C GLU A 158 2.46 2.21 -0.33
N LEU A 159 2.03 3.45 -0.09
CA LEU A 159 2.67 4.62 -0.65
C LEU A 159 4.10 4.78 -0.12
N LEU A 160 4.30 4.73 1.20
CA LEU A 160 5.60 4.93 1.82
C LEU A 160 6.59 3.83 1.46
N PHE A 161 6.20 2.56 1.61
CA PHE A 161 7.14 1.44 1.48
C PHE A 161 7.30 0.95 0.05
N ARG A 162 6.24 0.91 -0.77
CA ARG A 162 6.32 0.35 -2.14
C ARG A 162 6.59 1.42 -3.18
N VAL A 163 5.88 2.53 -3.13
CA VAL A 163 6.08 3.59 -4.14
C VAL A 163 7.35 4.38 -3.83
N LEU A 164 7.50 4.91 -2.62
CA LEU A 164 8.60 5.81 -2.28
C LEU A 164 9.87 5.05 -1.91
N LEU A 165 9.86 4.19 -0.88
CA LEU A 165 11.07 3.54 -0.37
C LEU A 165 11.66 2.55 -1.38
N VAL A 166 10.88 1.54 -1.81
CA VAL A 166 11.37 0.54 -2.79
C VAL A 166 11.72 1.21 -4.11
N GLY A 167 10.90 2.18 -4.56
CA GLY A 167 11.19 2.98 -5.75
C GLY A 167 12.52 3.75 -5.63
N ALA A 168 12.74 4.44 -4.53
CA ALA A 168 13.98 5.19 -4.27
C ALA A 168 15.21 4.26 -4.16
N LEU A 169 15.09 3.15 -3.41
CA LEU A 169 16.17 2.16 -3.28
C LEU A 169 16.56 1.57 -4.63
N ALA A 170 15.58 1.17 -5.45
CA ALA A 170 15.83 0.64 -6.79
C ALA A 170 16.47 1.69 -7.71
N ALA A 171 15.99 2.93 -7.67
CA ALA A 171 16.57 4.03 -8.45
C ALA A 171 18.01 4.33 -8.01
N SER A 172 18.28 4.39 -6.71
CA SER A 172 19.61 4.62 -6.15
C SER A 172 20.58 3.48 -6.50
N ALA A 173 20.15 2.22 -6.37
CA ALA A 173 20.98 1.07 -6.75
C ALA A 173 21.35 1.11 -8.26
N ARG A 174 20.44 1.54 -9.11
CA ARG A 174 20.73 1.70 -10.54
C ARG A 174 21.68 2.87 -10.82
N ALA A 175 21.43 4.00 -10.19
CA ALA A 175 22.18 5.24 -10.44
C ALA A 175 23.60 5.20 -9.84
N LEU A 176 23.76 4.68 -8.61
CA LEU A 176 25.01 4.72 -7.86
C LEU A 176 25.86 3.46 -8.02
N LEU A 177 25.20 2.29 -8.14
CA LEU A 177 25.89 1.00 -8.21
C LEU A 177 25.91 0.40 -9.62
N GLY A 178 25.24 1.04 -10.58
CA GLY A 178 25.16 0.54 -11.96
C GLY A 178 24.37 -0.77 -12.12
N TRP A 179 23.57 -1.15 -11.14
CA TRP A 179 22.87 -2.43 -11.16
C TRP A 179 21.80 -2.51 -12.27
N ARG A 180 21.62 -3.72 -12.79
CA ARG A 180 20.53 -4.00 -13.75
C ARG A 180 19.17 -3.80 -13.05
N ALA A 181 18.15 -3.38 -13.81
CA ALA A 181 16.82 -3.06 -13.28
C ALA A 181 16.22 -4.19 -12.43
N VAL A 182 16.38 -5.45 -12.87
CA VAL A 182 15.86 -6.63 -12.14
C VAL A 182 16.59 -6.79 -10.81
N THR A 183 17.93 -6.77 -10.81
CA THR A 183 18.74 -6.93 -9.58
C THR A 183 18.45 -5.81 -8.58
N ALA A 184 18.39 -4.56 -9.05
CA ALA A 184 18.07 -3.42 -8.22
C ALA A 184 16.65 -3.53 -7.63
N GLY A 185 15.68 -3.97 -8.45
CA GLY A 185 14.30 -4.17 -8.00
C GLY A 185 14.17 -5.27 -6.94
N VAL A 186 14.81 -6.42 -7.15
CA VAL A 186 14.80 -7.53 -6.17
C VAL A 186 15.45 -7.10 -4.86
N ALA A 187 16.64 -6.50 -4.91
CA ALA A 187 17.35 -6.06 -3.72
C ALA A 187 16.57 -4.98 -2.97
N ALA A 188 15.99 -4.00 -3.69
CA ALA A 188 15.14 -2.96 -3.11
C ALA A 188 13.88 -3.54 -2.45
N THR A 189 13.27 -4.55 -3.05
CA THR A 189 12.10 -5.25 -2.50
C THR A 189 12.44 -5.96 -1.19
N VAL A 190 13.56 -6.69 -1.15
CA VAL A 190 14.01 -7.40 0.06
C VAL A 190 14.38 -6.40 1.16
N ALA A 191 15.19 -5.39 0.84
CA ALA A 191 15.56 -4.34 1.78
C ALA A 191 14.33 -3.56 2.29
N GLY A 192 13.42 -3.19 1.39
CA GLY A 192 12.16 -2.51 1.74
C GLY A 192 11.27 -3.34 2.66
N ALA A 193 11.17 -4.65 2.43
CA ALA A 193 10.41 -5.55 3.30
C ALA A 193 11.03 -5.67 4.71
N ALA A 194 12.36 -5.74 4.78
CA ALA A 194 13.07 -5.76 6.06
C ALA A 194 12.90 -4.43 6.82
N ILE A 195 13.02 -3.30 6.14
CA ILE A 195 12.80 -1.96 6.72
C ILE A 195 11.34 -1.80 7.17
N PHE A 196 10.36 -2.23 6.36
CA PHE A 196 8.95 -2.25 6.74
C PHE A 196 8.72 -3.04 8.03
N SER A 197 9.28 -4.25 8.11
CA SER A 197 9.14 -5.09 9.29
C SER A 197 9.80 -4.45 10.53
N ALA A 198 10.99 -3.86 10.39
CA ALA A 198 11.70 -3.20 11.47
C ALA A 198 11.00 -1.92 11.94
N PHE A 199 10.38 -1.19 11.02
CA PHE A 199 9.71 0.08 11.27
C PHE A 199 8.65 0.00 12.38
N LEU A 200 7.89 -1.07 12.44
CA LEU A 200 6.80 -1.26 13.40
C LEU A 200 7.27 -1.50 14.86
N TYR A 201 8.58 -1.60 15.08
CA TYR A 201 9.17 -1.67 16.42
C TYR A 201 9.77 -0.34 16.89
N ILE A 202 9.70 0.73 16.07
CA ILE A 202 10.34 2.01 16.33
C ILE A 202 9.31 3.02 16.82
N GLY A 203 9.71 3.84 17.79
CA GLY A 203 8.92 4.96 18.30
C GLY A 203 8.08 4.66 19.54
N PRO A 204 7.36 5.66 20.06
CA PRO A 204 6.60 5.57 21.32
C PRO A 204 5.44 4.57 21.28
N TYR A 205 5.00 4.20 20.08
CA TYR A 205 3.91 3.26 19.82
C TYR A 205 4.41 1.96 19.18
N GLY A 206 5.73 1.78 19.09
CA GLY A 206 6.34 0.58 18.53
C GLY A 206 6.02 -0.66 19.37
N ASP A 207 5.80 -1.78 18.68
CA ASP A 207 5.62 -3.07 19.33
C ASP A 207 6.91 -3.54 20.01
N ARG A 208 6.80 -4.46 20.97
CA ARG A 208 7.97 -5.18 21.48
C ARG A 208 8.49 -6.11 20.38
N PHE A 209 9.82 -6.12 20.18
CA PHE A 209 10.44 -6.97 19.19
C PHE A 209 10.15 -8.45 19.47
N GLN A 210 9.63 -9.14 18.45
CA GLN A 210 9.40 -10.58 18.45
C GLN A 210 9.78 -11.13 17.07
N VAL A 211 10.60 -12.16 17.07
CA VAL A 211 11.07 -12.79 15.80
C VAL A 211 9.88 -13.24 14.94
N TYR A 212 8.84 -13.82 15.57
CA TYR A 212 7.60 -14.18 14.87
C TYR A 212 7.01 -13.00 14.10
N SER A 213 6.72 -11.92 14.82
CA SER A 213 6.11 -10.73 14.26
C SER A 213 7.00 -10.10 13.18
N PHE A 214 8.33 -10.10 13.39
CA PHE A 214 9.28 -9.62 12.39
C PHE A 214 9.23 -10.43 11.09
N VAL A 215 9.30 -11.76 11.19
CA VAL A 215 9.26 -12.67 10.03
C VAL A 215 7.90 -12.55 9.31
N PHE A 216 6.81 -12.54 10.07
CA PHE A 216 5.46 -12.37 9.53
C PHE A 216 5.36 -11.07 8.68
N ARG A 217 5.77 -9.95 9.24
CA ARG A 217 5.74 -8.64 8.58
C ARG A 217 6.71 -8.56 7.39
N MET A 218 7.86 -9.20 7.48
CA MET A 218 8.80 -9.28 6.37
C MET A 218 8.22 -10.08 5.19
N VAL A 219 7.59 -11.22 5.46
CA VAL A 219 6.89 -12.03 4.43
C VAL A 219 5.74 -11.25 3.83
N ALA A 220 4.93 -10.57 4.66
CA ALA A 220 3.89 -9.67 4.21
C ALA A 220 4.44 -8.56 3.32
N GLY A 221 5.55 -7.94 3.74
CA GLY A 221 6.24 -6.91 2.97
C GLY A 221 6.71 -7.37 1.60
N LEU A 222 7.26 -8.59 1.51
CA LEU A 222 7.66 -9.21 0.24
C LEU A 222 6.45 -9.49 -0.66
N PHE A 223 5.37 -10.04 -0.10
CA PHE A 223 4.14 -10.32 -0.84
C PHE A 223 3.54 -9.04 -1.43
N PHE A 224 3.33 -7.99 -0.62
CA PHE A 224 2.76 -6.74 -1.09
C PHE A 224 3.68 -6.02 -2.08
N SER A 225 5.00 -6.12 -1.94
CA SER A 225 5.93 -5.59 -2.95
C SER A 225 5.83 -6.34 -4.27
N GLY A 226 5.72 -7.68 -4.23
CA GLY A 226 5.46 -8.50 -5.41
C GLY A 226 4.12 -8.18 -6.06
N LEU A 227 3.08 -8.02 -5.25
CA LEU A 227 1.74 -7.65 -5.71
C LEU A 227 1.74 -6.25 -6.35
N TYR A 228 2.40 -5.27 -5.74
CA TYR A 228 2.55 -3.94 -6.31
C TYR A 228 3.23 -3.97 -7.68
N LEU A 229 4.31 -4.73 -7.83
CA LEU A 229 5.01 -4.89 -9.11
C LEU A 229 4.14 -5.59 -10.16
N ALA A 230 3.32 -6.56 -9.74
CA ALA A 230 2.46 -7.33 -10.65
C ALA A 230 1.17 -6.60 -11.00
N ARG A 231 0.51 -5.94 -10.02
CA ARG A 231 -0.86 -5.43 -10.15
C ARG A 231 -1.00 -3.91 -9.94
N GLY A 232 0.06 -3.23 -9.50
CA GLY A 232 0.06 -1.80 -9.25
C GLY A 232 -0.58 -1.41 -7.93
N PHE A 233 -0.58 -0.10 -7.65
CA PHE A 233 -0.92 0.48 -6.36
C PHE A 233 -2.36 0.17 -5.90
N GLY A 234 -3.36 0.37 -6.76
CA GLY A 234 -4.77 0.30 -6.34
C GLY A 234 -5.19 -1.08 -5.83
N ILE A 235 -4.83 -2.16 -6.54
CA ILE A 235 -5.14 -3.53 -6.10
C ILE A 235 -4.37 -3.86 -4.83
N THR A 236 -3.10 -3.47 -4.74
CA THR A 236 -2.28 -3.71 -3.55
C THR A 236 -2.85 -3.00 -2.33
N ALA A 237 -3.22 -1.73 -2.46
CA ALA A 237 -3.82 -0.93 -1.40
C ALA A 237 -5.13 -1.54 -0.86
N TRP A 238 -6.02 -1.94 -1.76
CA TRP A 238 -7.27 -2.61 -1.36
C TRP A 238 -7.02 -3.98 -0.74
N THR A 239 -6.12 -4.78 -1.30
CA THR A 239 -5.78 -6.11 -0.75
C THR A 239 -5.24 -5.99 0.67
N HIS A 240 -4.34 -5.04 0.92
CA HIS A 240 -3.78 -4.78 2.26
C HIS A 240 -4.87 -4.31 3.23
N GLY A 241 -5.58 -3.23 2.89
CA GLY A 241 -6.63 -2.70 3.75
C GLY A 241 -7.73 -3.72 4.06
N LEU A 242 -8.19 -4.51 3.07
CA LEU A 242 -9.19 -5.56 3.26
C LEU A 242 -8.66 -6.70 4.14
N TYR A 243 -7.40 -7.10 3.98
CA TYR A 243 -6.78 -8.08 4.86
C TYR A 243 -6.78 -7.61 6.31
N ASP A 244 -6.32 -6.39 6.57
CA ASP A 244 -6.29 -5.83 7.92
C ASP A 244 -7.70 -5.69 8.52
N VAL A 245 -8.68 -5.24 7.72
CA VAL A 245 -10.08 -5.20 8.15
C VAL A 245 -10.61 -6.60 8.46
N SER A 246 -10.22 -7.64 7.71
CA SER A 246 -10.64 -9.01 7.98
C SER A 246 -10.17 -9.51 9.34
N LEU A 247 -8.99 -9.07 9.82
CA LEU A 247 -8.49 -9.40 11.14
C LEU A 247 -9.33 -8.79 12.28
N LEU A 248 -10.05 -7.68 12.01
CA LEU A 248 -10.97 -7.09 13.00
C LEU A 248 -12.21 -7.93 13.22
N LEU A 249 -12.61 -8.73 12.21
CA LEU A 249 -13.81 -9.57 12.25
C LEU A 249 -13.57 -10.90 12.96
N VAL A 250 -12.31 -11.29 13.16
CA VAL A 250 -11.92 -12.59 13.77
C VAL A 250 -11.56 -12.44 15.25
N GLN A 251 -11.41 -11.23 15.75
CA GLN A 251 -11.13 -10.91 17.17
C GLN A 251 -12.40 -10.55 17.93
#